data_03cbf0fbc1a35ad340e5ea3eb0ed283a
#
_entry.id   03cbf0fbc1a35ad340e5ea3eb0ed283a
#
_cell.length_a   1.000
_cell.length_b   1.000
_cell.length_c   1.000
_cell.angle_alpha   90.00
_cell.angle_beta   90.00
_cell.angle_gamma   90.00
#
_symmetry.space_group_name_H-M   'P 1'
#
loop_
_entity.id
_entity.type
_entity.pdbx_description
1 polymer ?
#
loop_
_entity_poly.entity_id
_entity_poly.type
_entity_poly.pdbx_seq_one_letter_code
_entity_poly.pdbx_strand_id
1 'polypeptide(L)'
;ECEEILRARGREVTCPQIEKPEAVLPPRKESEGKGGSDVIDNIITDGSHLDNGKLKPNVTYKTGEHDYIYKTNEDGLIVKASTDNLQLKTHEGRLKHNPNTYGKETGDHAGHLFGDRFGGSPELDNLVSQAKNVNVSEFKVIENQWAKALENGQKVTVGININYDAGNIRPISFDVSYTIEGIHYYQKIYN
;
A
#
# COMPACT_ATOMS: atom_id res chain seq x y z
N GLU A 1 2.66 -30.69 -4.45
CA GLU A 1 4.08 -30.76 -3.96
C GLU A 1 4.15 -30.76 -2.43
N CYS A 2 3.35 -29.97 -1.68
CA CYS A 2 3.36 -29.93 -0.20
C CYS A 2 2.83 -31.25 0.40
N GLU A 3 1.80 -31.87 -0.17
CA GLU A 3 1.21 -33.12 0.30
C GLU A 3 2.12 -34.34 0.08
N GLU A 4 2.90 -34.39 -0.98
CA GLU A 4 3.81 -35.51 -1.27
C GLU A 4 4.99 -35.59 -0.31
N ILE A 5 5.52 -34.44 0.11
CA ILE A 5 6.67 -34.36 1.05
C ILE A 5 6.25 -34.79 2.46
N LEU A 6 5.00 -34.54 2.87
CA LEU A 6 4.51 -34.83 4.22
C LEU A 6 4.07 -36.28 4.41
N ARG A 7 3.54 -36.95 3.38
CA ARG A 7 3.21 -38.37 3.41
C ARG A 7 4.43 -39.28 3.64
N ALA A 8 5.60 -38.84 3.17
CA ALA A 8 6.86 -39.58 3.36
C ALA A 8 7.36 -39.61 4.82
N ARG A 9 6.79 -38.80 5.74
CA ARG A 9 7.23 -38.68 7.15
C ARG A 9 6.19 -39.12 8.19
N GLY A 10 5.06 -39.71 7.79
CA GLY A 10 4.10 -40.31 8.69
C GLY A 10 3.45 -39.34 9.70
N ARG A 11 3.27 -38.08 9.37
CA ARG A 11 2.56 -37.09 10.18
C ARG A 11 1.36 -36.55 9.40
N GLU A 12 0.15 -36.72 9.95
CA GLU A 12 -1.02 -35.95 9.50
C GLU A 12 -0.82 -34.48 9.89
N VAL A 13 -0.45 -33.65 8.93
CA VAL A 13 -0.45 -32.20 9.07
C VAL A 13 -1.23 -31.64 7.90
N THR A 14 -2.38 -31.07 8.19
CA THR A 14 -3.13 -30.26 7.21
C THR A 14 -2.30 -29.05 6.84
N CYS A 15 -1.91 -28.91 5.56
CA CYS A 15 -1.32 -27.69 5.06
C CYS A 15 -2.29 -26.53 5.30
N PRO A 16 -1.84 -25.38 5.85
CA PRO A 16 -2.70 -24.22 5.93
C PRO A 16 -3.13 -23.85 4.51
N GLN A 17 -4.44 -23.84 4.29
CA GLN A 17 -5.03 -23.34 3.06
C GLN A 17 -4.67 -21.87 3.00
N ILE A 18 -3.76 -21.50 2.11
CA ILE A 18 -3.58 -20.10 1.73
C ILE A 18 -4.82 -19.78 0.90
N GLU A 19 -5.80 -19.14 1.53
CA GLU A 19 -6.97 -18.62 0.81
C GLU A 19 -6.43 -17.69 -0.28
N LYS A 20 -6.69 -18.07 -1.54
CA LYS A 20 -6.45 -17.18 -2.66
C LYS A 20 -7.34 -15.97 -2.45
N PRO A 21 -6.84 -14.73 -2.60
CA PRO A 21 -7.70 -13.56 -2.53
C PRO A 21 -8.87 -13.75 -3.51
N GLU A 22 -10.09 -13.62 -2.99
CA GLU A 22 -11.31 -13.84 -3.74
C GLU A 22 -11.43 -12.79 -4.83
N ALA A 23 -11.69 -13.20 -6.08
CA ALA A 23 -11.92 -12.27 -7.16
C ALA A 23 -13.26 -11.56 -6.91
N VAL A 24 -13.22 -10.30 -6.50
CA VAL A 24 -14.40 -9.50 -6.19
C VAL A 24 -14.99 -8.95 -7.50
N LEU A 25 -16.27 -9.25 -7.73
CA LEU A 25 -17.04 -8.61 -8.80
C LEU A 25 -17.10 -7.09 -8.56
N PRO A 26 -16.97 -6.27 -9.60
CA PRO A 26 -16.98 -4.82 -9.44
C PRO A 26 -18.29 -4.36 -8.80
N PRO A 27 -18.28 -3.35 -7.90
CA PRO A 27 -19.48 -2.81 -7.29
C PRO A 27 -20.41 -2.26 -8.39
N ARG A 28 -21.72 -2.54 -8.24
CA ARG A 28 -22.76 -1.97 -9.12
C ARG A 28 -22.61 -0.46 -9.15
N LYS A 29 -22.65 0.11 -10.36
CA LYS A 29 -22.72 1.55 -10.59
C LYS A 29 -23.95 2.10 -9.84
N GLU A 30 -23.73 2.88 -8.81
CA GLU A 30 -24.76 3.75 -8.25
C GLU A 30 -24.89 5.01 -9.12
N SER A 31 -26.13 5.42 -9.29
CA SER A 31 -26.60 6.45 -10.20
C SER A 31 -25.94 7.82 -9.98
N GLU A 32 -25.72 8.50 -11.09
CA GLU A 32 -25.25 9.88 -11.21
C GLU A 32 -26.01 10.87 -10.33
N GLY A 33 -25.32 11.42 -9.32
CA GLY A 33 -25.70 12.64 -8.62
C GLY A 33 -24.92 13.82 -9.20
N LYS A 34 -25.62 14.82 -9.65
CA LYS A 34 -25.14 16.04 -10.29
C LYS A 34 -24.14 16.85 -9.46
N GLY A 35 -23.08 17.33 -10.12
CA GLY A 35 -22.57 18.68 -9.94
C GLY A 35 -21.62 18.90 -8.77
N GLY A 36 -20.35 18.54 -8.95
CA GLY A 36 -19.22 19.18 -8.29
C GLY A 36 -18.22 19.52 -9.38
N SER A 37 -17.83 20.79 -9.48
CA SER A 37 -16.76 21.24 -10.35
C SER A 37 -15.52 20.39 -10.08
N ASP A 38 -14.96 19.75 -11.12
CA ASP A 38 -13.64 19.15 -11.08
C ASP A 38 -12.63 20.24 -10.70
N VAL A 39 -12.38 20.37 -9.40
CA VAL A 39 -11.18 21.03 -8.92
C VAL A 39 -10.07 20.11 -9.41
N ILE A 40 -9.34 20.55 -10.42
CA ILE A 40 -8.06 19.94 -10.77
C ILE A 40 -7.21 20.10 -9.51
N ASP A 41 -7.17 19.07 -8.69
CA ASP A 41 -6.29 19.03 -7.51
C ASP A 41 -4.88 19.28 -8.04
N ASN A 42 -4.30 20.44 -7.73
CA ASN A 42 -2.93 20.77 -8.12
C ASN A 42 -2.01 19.73 -7.48
N ILE A 43 -1.61 18.74 -8.26
CA ILE A 43 -0.71 17.68 -7.79
C ILE A 43 0.67 18.30 -7.58
N ILE A 44 1.16 18.25 -6.34
CA ILE A 44 2.47 18.74 -5.95
C ILE A 44 3.54 17.74 -6.41
N THR A 45 4.53 18.20 -7.16
CA THR A 45 5.62 17.38 -7.71
C THR A 45 7.01 17.90 -7.37
N ASP A 46 7.11 19.04 -6.71
CA ASP A 46 8.35 19.77 -6.41
C ASP A 46 8.85 19.58 -4.98
N GLY A 47 8.26 18.64 -4.22
CA GLY A 47 8.60 18.39 -2.82
C GLY A 47 7.93 19.35 -1.82
N SER A 48 7.18 20.36 -2.29
CA SER A 48 6.52 21.34 -1.42
C SER A 48 5.32 20.79 -0.64
N HIS A 49 5.00 19.50 -0.79
CA HIS A 49 4.06 18.77 0.06
C HIS A 49 4.59 18.57 1.49
N LEU A 50 5.89 18.74 1.69
CA LEU A 50 6.52 18.73 3.01
C LEU A 50 6.79 20.18 3.48
N ASP A 51 6.49 20.44 4.75
CA ASP A 51 6.87 21.65 5.47
C ASP A 51 7.62 21.26 6.75
N ASN A 52 8.90 21.62 6.84
CA ASN A 52 9.78 21.22 7.94
C ASN A 52 9.74 19.70 8.25
N GLY A 53 9.67 18.87 7.20
CA GLY A 53 9.60 17.39 7.29
C GLY A 53 8.24 16.83 7.68
N LYS A 54 7.18 17.66 7.77
CA LYS A 54 5.82 17.25 8.01
C LYS A 54 4.98 17.37 6.74
N LEU A 55 4.08 16.44 6.55
CA LEU A 55 3.13 16.49 5.43
C LEU A 55 2.13 17.62 5.62
N LYS A 56 1.89 18.37 4.54
CA LYS A 56 0.84 19.39 4.51
C LYS A 56 -0.54 18.75 4.48
N PRO A 57 -1.54 19.37 5.14
CA PRO A 57 -2.92 18.90 5.09
C PRO A 57 -3.57 19.15 3.73
N ASN A 58 -4.54 18.29 3.38
CA ASN A 58 -5.42 18.41 2.21
C ASN A 58 -4.67 18.60 0.87
N VAL A 59 -3.56 17.89 0.68
CA VAL A 59 -2.78 17.95 -0.56
C VAL A 59 -2.78 16.61 -1.28
N THR A 60 -2.67 16.68 -2.61
CA THR A 60 -2.33 15.56 -3.48
C THR A 60 -0.91 15.77 -3.97
N TYR A 61 -0.05 14.77 -3.87
CA TYR A 61 1.36 14.87 -4.25
C TYR A 61 1.88 13.60 -4.90
N LYS A 62 3.02 13.73 -5.55
CA LYS A 62 3.78 12.61 -6.09
C LYS A 62 5.12 12.50 -5.41
N THR A 63 5.55 11.27 -5.14
CA THR A 63 6.87 10.96 -4.59
C THR A 63 7.34 9.55 -4.96
N GLY A 64 8.61 9.25 -4.67
CA GLY A 64 9.27 8.01 -5.06
C GLY A 64 9.83 8.06 -6.48
N GLU A 65 10.53 6.99 -6.90
CA GLU A 65 11.19 6.94 -8.22
C GLU A 65 10.21 7.01 -9.40
N HIS A 66 8.97 6.57 -9.20
CA HIS A 66 7.98 6.40 -10.26
C HIS A 66 6.77 7.32 -10.08
N ASP A 67 6.91 8.40 -9.31
CA ASP A 67 5.88 9.42 -9.14
C ASP A 67 4.53 8.85 -8.68
N TYR A 68 4.54 7.97 -7.69
CA TYR A 68 3.30 7.46 -7.10
C TYR A 68 2.49 8.56 -6.45
N ILE A 69 1.18 8.46 -6.53
CA ILE A 69 0.25 9.51 -6.11
C ILE A 69 -0.25 9.24 -4.70
N TYR A 70 -0.19 10.27 -3.85
CA TYR A 70 -0.66 10.22 -2.46
C TYR A 70 -1.60 11.37 -2.18
N LYS A 71 -2.48 11.18 -1.18
CA LYS A 71 -3.38 12.22 -0.70
C LYS A 71 -3.36 12.26 0.82
N THR A 72 -3.34 13.49 1.39
CA THR A 72 -3.49 13.71 2.83
C THR A 72 -4.86 14.24 3.19
N ASN A 73 -5.27 14.00 4.45
CA ASN A 73 -6.46 14.59 5.06
C ASN A 73 -6.14 15.97 5.70
N GLU A 74 -7.11 16.52 6.42
CA GLU A 74 -7.01 17.81 7.14
C GLU A 74 -5.95 17.82 8.24
N ASP A 75 -5.53 16.67 8.74
CA ASP A 75 -4.49 16.52 9.76
C ASP A 75 -3.08 16.28 9.14
N GLY A 76 -2.97 16.24 7.82
CA GLY A 76 -1.72 15.90 7.12
C GLY A 76 -1.37 14.41 7.18
N LEU A 77 -2.33 13.54 7.48
CA LEU A 77 -2.13 12.09 7.47
C LEU A 77 -2.41 11.52 6.07
N ILE A 78 -1.60 10.57 5.63
CA ILE A 78 -1.82 9.92 4.32
C ILE A 78 -3.08 9.06 4.40
N VAL A 79 -4.09 9.37 3.58
CA VAL A 79 -5.35 8.62 3.49
C VAL A 79 -5.46 7.80 2.22
N LYS A 80 -4.63 8.08 1.21
CA LYS A 80 -4.61 7.32 -0.04
C LYS A 80 -3.21 7.29 -0.64
N ALA A 81 -2.85 6.13 -1.19
CA ALA A 81 -1.69 5.94 -2.07
C ALA A 81 -2.13 5.16 -3.31
N SER A 82 -1.70 5.54 -4.51
CA SER A 82 -2.13 4.88 -5.73
C SER A 82 -1.14 4.99 -6.89
N THR A 83 -1.22 4.03 -7.81
CA THR A 83 -0.54 4.06 -9.10
C THR A 83 -1.29 3.24 -10.14
N ASP A 84 -1.33 3.73 -11.37
CA ASP A 84 -1.86 2.97 -12.53
C ASP A 84 -0.79 2.12 -13.21
N ASN A 85 0.46 2.24 -12.76
CA ASN A 85 1.60 1.54 -13.34
C ASN A 85 2.67 1.33 -12.25
N LEU A 86 2.50 0.26 -11.45
CA LEU A 86 3.52 -0.13 -10.49
C LEU A 86 4.78 -0.61 -11.21
N GLN A 87 5.95 -0.25 -10.73
CA GLN A 87 7.24 -0.60 -11.34
C GLN A 87 8.21 -1.15 -10.28
N LEU A 88 9.19 -1.93 -10.71
CA LEU A 88 10.32 -2.29 -9.87
C LEU A 88 11.29 -1.10 -9.77
N LYS A 89 11.98 -0.97 -8.65
CA LYS A 89 12.98 0.07 -8.44
C LYS A 89 14.13 0.01 -9.44
N THR A 90 14.74 1.15 -9.69
CA THR A 90 15.91 1.30 -10.55
C THR A 90 17.21 1.49 -9.76
N HIS A 91 17.14 1.97 -8.52
CA HIS A 91 18.31 2.15 -7.66
C HIS A 91 18.88 0.83 -7.15
N GLU A 92 20.18 0.80 -6.89
CA GLU A 92 20.84 -0.34 -6.25
C GLU A 92 20.69 -0.30 -4.71
N GLY A 93 20.78 -1.48 -4.10
CA GLY A 93 20.73 -1.62 -2.65
C GLY A 93 19.35 -1.34 -2.06
N ARG A 94 19.30 -1.10 -0.75
CA ARG A 94 18.10 -0.70 -0.01
C ARG A 94 18.32 0.67 0.63
N LEU A 95 17.38 1.57 0.42
CA LEU A 95 17.42 2.90 1.02
C LEU A 95 17.10 2.82 2.52
N LYS A 96 17.84 3.61 3.31
CA LYS A 96 17.54 3.77 4.73
C LYS A 96 16.31 4.65 4.86
N HIS A 97 15.25 4.12 5.45
CA HIS A 97 14.01 4.87 5.63
C HIS A 97 13.92 5.57 7.00
N ASN A 98 13.06 6.57 7.08
CA ASN A 98 12.78 7.30 8.31
C ASN A 98 12.06 6.37 9.32
N PRO A 99 12.56 6.18 10.55
CA PRO A 99 11.93 5.30 11.53
C PRO A 99 10.77 5.95 12.29
N ASN A 100 10.57 7.28 12.18
CA ASN A 100 9.68 8.08 13.03
C ASN A 100 8.36 8.39 12.32
N THR A 101 7.46 7.43 12.26
CA THR A 101 6.11 7.61 11.70
C THR A 101 5.13 8.16 12.76
N TYR A 102 4.07 8.83 12.29
CA TYR A 102 3.02 9.38 13.17
C TYR A 102 2.26 8.27 13.89
N GLY A 103 1.93 8.50 15.16
CA GLY A 103 1.15 7.56 15.97
C GLY A 103 1.83 6.23 16.26
N LYS A 104 3.16 6.15 16.15
CA LYS A 104 3.91 4.92 16.33
C LYS A 104 3.82 4.39 17.74
N GLU A 105 3.35 3.16 17.89
CA GLU A 105 3.29 2.43 19.16
C GLU A 105 4.50 1.51 19.36
N THR A 106 4.66 1.01 20.60
CA THR A 106 5.74 0.06 20.91
C THR A 106 5.58 -1.22 20.08
N GLY A 107 6.60 -1.57 19.32
CA GLY A 107 6.59 -2.73 18.42
C GLY A 107 6.16 -2.44 17.01
N ASP A 108 5.69 -1.22 16.71
CA ASP A 108 5.37 -0.83 15.33
C ASP A 108 6.62 -0.63 14.47
N HIS A 109 6.45 -0.91 13.21
CA HIS A 109 7.40 -0.57 12.15
C HIS A 109 6.99 0.72 11.44
N ALA A 110 7.97 1.45 10.90
CA ALA A 110 7.72 2.43 9.86
C ALA A 110 7.50 1.66 8.55
N GLY A 111 6.25 1.40 8.22
CA GLY A 111 5.87 0.60 7.07
C GLY A 111 5.68 1.44 5.83
N HIS A 112 6.25 0.99 4.71
CA HIS A 112 6.03 1.62 3.40
C HIS A 112 4.63 1.29 2.88
N LEU A 113 4.00 2.25 2.21
CA LEU A 113 2.80 2.03 1.40
C LEU A 113 3.20 1.43 0.04
N PHE A 114 4.21 1.99 -0.60
CA PHE A 114 4.94 1.34 -1.69
C PHE A 114 6.36 1.03 -1.23
N GLY A 115 6.71 -0.25 -1.16
CA GLY A 115 7.99 -0.70 -0.64
C GLY A 115 9.20 -0.21 -1.46
N ASP A 116 10.39 -0.21 -0.84
CA ASP A 116 11.68 0.09 -1.51
C ASP A 116 11.88 -0.73 -2.81
N ARG A 117 11.38 -1.97 -2.82
CA ARG A 117 11.42 -2.84 -4.02
C ARG A 117 10.72 -2.24 -5.24
N PHE A 118 9.76 -1.33 -5.02
CA PHE A 118 9.01 -0.64 -6.07
C PHE A 118 9.43 0.82 -6.22
N GLY A 119 10.56 1.23 -5.67
CA GLY A 119 11.04 2.61 -5.74
C GLY A 119 10.23 3.60 -4.90
N GLY A 120 9.53 3.12 -3.87
CA GLY A 120 8.80 3.99 -2.94
C GLY A 120 9.75 4.86 -2.13
N SER A 121 9.31 6.10 -1.82
CA SER A 121 10.09 7.04 -1.02
C SER A 121 10.44 6.47 0.37
N PRO A 122 11.66 6.68 0.87
CA PRO A 122 12.07 6.28 2.22
C PRO A 122 11.62 7.27 3.30
N GLU A 123 10.94 8.36 2.95
CA GLU A 123 10.54 9.44 3.83
C GLU A 123 9.09 9.32 4.33
N LEU A 124 8.68 10.22 5.23
CA LEU A 124 7.34 10.22 5.83
C LEU A 124 6.20 10.38 4.83
N ASP A 125 6.48 10.79 3.61
CA ASP A 125 5.53 10.93 2.52
C ASP A 125 5.09 9.59 1.89
N ASN A 126 5.65 8.48 2.35
CA ASN A 126 5.28 7.10 1.94
C ASN A 126 5.25 6.12 3.13
N LEU A 127 5.45 6.61 4.36
CA LEU A 127 5.58 5.77 5.54
C LEU A 127 4.44 6.02 6.53
N VAL A 128 3.91 4.93 7.10
CA VAL A 128 2.91 4.96 8.16
C VAL A 128 3.27 3.98 9.27
N SER A 129 2.70 4.18 10.46
CA SER A 129 2.89 3.24 11.57
C SER A 129 2.12 1.95 11.30
N GLN A 130 2.81 0.84 11.25
CA GLN A 130 2.25 -0.49 11.00
C GLN A 130 2.66 -1.46 12.09
N ALA A 131 1.71 -2.24 12.60
CA ALA A 131 2.02 -3.36 13.46
C ALA A 131 3.03 -4.30 12.77
N LYS A 132 3.94 -4.89 13.53
CA LYS A 132 5.02 -5.72 12.99
C LYS A 132 4.51 -6.84 12.07
N ASN A 133 3.47 -7.56 12.46
CA ASN A 133 2.87 -8.64 11.67
C ASN A 133 2.27 -8.14 10.34
N VAL A 134 1.66 -6.95 10.35
CA VAL A 134 1.11 -6.30 9.15
C VAL A 134 2.23 -6.03 8.15
N ASN A 135 3.28 -5.35 8.60
CA ASN A 135 4.40 -4.98 7.73
C ASN A 135 5.21 -6.17 7.21
N VAL A 136 5.51 -7.17 8.07
CA VAL A 136 6.42 -8.28 7.69
C VAL A 136 5.70 -9.50 7.12
N SER A 137 4.37 -9.57 7.20
CA SER A 137 3.59 -10.71 6.72
C SER A 137 2.57 -10.30 5.67
N GLU A 138 1.54 -9.54 6.03
CA GLU A 138 0.40 -9.30 5.15
C GLU A 138 0.78 -8.43 3.95
N PHE A 139 1.39 -7.27 4.16
CA PHE A 139 1.88 -6.44 3.05
C PHE A 139 2.93 -7.17 2.23
N LYS A 140 3.85 -7.88 2.86
CA LYS A 140 4.90 -8.62 2.16
C LYS A 140 4.36 -9.71 1.22
N VAL A 141 3.27 -10.38 1.60
CA VAL A 141 2.62 -11.37 0.72
C VAL A 141 2.08 -10.70 -0.55
N ILE A 142 1.37 -9.58 -0.40
CA ILE A 142 0.84 -8.81 -1.53
C ILE A 142 1.97 -8.26 -2.40
N GLU A 143 2.98 -7.64 -1.80
CA GLU A 143 4.16 -7.12 -2.50
C GLU A 143 4.90 -8.21 -3.30
N ASN A 144 4.99 -9.43 -2.78
CA ASN A 144 5.59 -10.55 -3.51
C ASN A 144 4.75 -10.95 -4.74
N GLN A 145 3.42 -10.87 -4.66
CA GLN A 145 2.54 -11.11 -5.82
C GLN A 145 2.74 -10.04 -6.88
N TRP A 146 2.78 -8.76 -6.48
CA TRP A 146 3.04 -7.64 -7.41
C TRP A 146 4.40 -7.78 -8.09
N ALA A 147 5.44 -8.06 -7.32
CA ALA A 147 6.79 -8.20 -7.87
C ALA A 147 6.88 -9.36 -8.86
N LYS A 148 6.30 -10.52 -8.53
CA LYS A 148 6.26 -11.66 -9.45
C LYS A 148 5.52 -11.34 -10.75
N ALA A 149 4.41 -10.59 -10.66
CA ALA A 149 3.68 -10.13 -11.83
C ALA A 149 4.54 -9.20 -12.72
N LEU A 150 5.20 -8.21 -12.10
CA LEU A 150 6.09 -7.28 -12.80
C LEU A 150 7.30 -7.99 -13.44
N GLU A 151 7.91 -8.94 -12.73
CA GLU A 151 9.00 -9.78 -13.26
C GLU A 151 8.58 -10.61 -14.49
N ASN A 152 7.29 -10.95 -14.57
CA ASN A 152 6.68 -11.63 -15.74
C ASN A 152 6.21 -10.64 -16.83
N GLY A 153 6.49 -9.34 -16.72
CA GLY A 153 6.09 -8.32 -17.67
C GLY A 153 4.61 -7.95 -17.62
N GLN A 154 3.91 -8.33 -16.55
CA GLN A 154 2.48 -8.05 -16.38
C GLN A 154 2.27 -6.64 -15.82
N LYS A 155 1.19 -5.98 -16.26
CA LYS A 155 0.79 -4.68 -15.73
C LYS A 155 0.12 -4.83 -14.36
N VAL A 156 0.56 -4.01 -13.39
CA VAL A 156 0.00 -3.96 -12.05
C VAL A 156 -0.47 -2.53 -11.74
N THR A 157 -1.72 -2.37 -11.31
CA THR A 157 -2.24 -1.12 -10.74
C THR A 157 -2.50 -1.33 -9.26
N VAL A 158 -2.32 -0.30 -8.43
CA VAL A 158 -2.53 -0.41 -6.98
C VAL A 158 -3.24 0.81 -6.44
N GLY A 159 -4.20 0.58 -5.54
CA GLY A 159 -4.84 1.59 -4.70
C GLY A 159 -4.85 1.13 -3.24
N ILE A 160 -4.38 1.97 -2.34
CA ILE A 160 -4.38 1.72 -0.90
C ILE A 160 -5.13 2.87 -0.23
N ASN A 161 -6.24 2.58 0.46
CA ASN A 161 -6.87 3.53 1.35
C ASN A 161 -6.43 3.23 2.78
N ILE A 162 -6.02 4.25 3.49
CA ILE A 162 -5.54 4.19 4.87
C ILE A 162 -6.65 4.72 5.79
N ASN A 163 -7.13 3.88 6.69
CA ASN A 163 -8.24 4.21 7.56
C ASN A 163 -7.75 4.55 8.97
N TYR A 164 -8.33 5.59 9.55
CA TYR A 164 -8.06 6.07 10.91
C TYR A 164 -9.36 6.17 11.69
N ASP A 165 -9.32 5.93 13.00
CA ASP A 165 -10.42 6.30 13.89
C ASP A 165 -10.41 7.81 14.17
N ALA A 166 -11.56 8.36 14.51
CA ALA A 166 -11.70 9.78 14.83
C ALA A 166 -10.72 10.20 15.93
N GLY A 167 -9.88 11.21 15.63
CA GLY A 167 -8.87 11.74 16.55
C GLY A 167 -7.62 10.87 16.72
N ASN A 168 -7.51 9.75 15.99
CA ASN A 168 -6.33 8.90 16.02
C ASN A 168 -5.42 9.21 14.83
N ILE A 169 -4.11 9.23 15.07
CA ILE A 169 -3.07 9.46 14.06
C ILE A 169 -2.34 8.17 13.65
N ARG A 170 -2.68 7.02 14.27
CA ARG A 170 -2.22 5.69 13.88
C ARG A 170 -3.28 5.02 13.02
N PRO A 171 -2.92 4.48 11.84
CA PRO A 171 -3.87 3.73 11.03
C PRO A 171 -4.48 2.54 11.80
N ILE A 172 -5.78 2.28 11.58
CA ILE A 172 -6.46 1.10 12.12
C ILE A 172 -6.58 -0.02 11.09
N SER A 173 -6.61 0.33 9.80
CA SER A 173 -6.66 -0.66 8.72
C SER A 173 -6.24 -0.05 7.38
N PHE A 174 -5.98 -0.95 6.43
CA PHE A 174 -5.65 -0.63 5.04
C PHE A 174 -6.59 -1.40 4.13
N ASP A 175 -7.25 -0.70 3.19
CA ASP A 175 -8.01 -1.32 2.11
C ASP A 175 -7.12 -1.31 0.87
N VAL A 176 -6.59 -2.48 0.52
CA VAL A 176 -5.68 -2.65 -0.62
C VAL A 176 -6.45 -3.23 -1.79
N SER A 177 -6.59 -2.46 -2.87
CA SER A 177 -7.16 -2.88 -4.14
C SER A 177 -6.08 -2.84 -5.22
N TYR A 178 -6.00 -3.87 -6.05
CA TYR A 178 -5.01 -3.90 -7.15
C TYR A 178 -5.51 -4.71 -8.32
N THR A 179 -4.91 -4.49 -9.48
CA THR A 179 -5.13 -5.34 -10.64
C THR A 179 -3.81 -5.95 -11.13
N ILE A 180 -3.87 -7.17 -11.60
CA ILE A 180 -2.79 -7.80 -12.38
C ILE A 180 -3.40 -8.20 -13.72
N GLU A 181 -2.91 -7.63 -14.83
CA GLU A 181 -3.48 -7.84 -16.18
C GLU A 181 -5.00 -7.63 -16.22
N GLY A 182 -5.51 -6.61 -15.49
CA GLY A 182 -6.93 -6.30 -15.43
C GLY A 182 -7.78 -7.18 -14.52
N ILE A 183 -7.22 -8.22 -13.92
CA ILE A 183 -7.91 -9.04 -12.91
C ILE A 183 -7.86 -8.29 -11.57
N HIS A 184 -9.02 -8.05 -10.97
CA HIS A 184 -9.14 -7.29 -9.73
C HIS A 184 -8.97 -8.15 -8.49
N TYR A 185 -8.24 -7.60 -7.51
CA TYR A 185 -8.03 -8.17 -6.18
C TYR A 185 -8.32 -7.11 -5.13
N TYR A 186 -8.80 -7.56 -3.96
CA TYR A 186 -9.03 -6.70 -2.81
C TYR A 186 -8.65 -7.44 -1.53
N GLN A 187 -8.02 -6.72 -0.61
CA GLN A 187 -7.72 -7.22 0.73
C GLN A 187 -7.84 -6.09 1.74
N LYS A 188 -8.56 -6.34 2.85
CA LYS A 188 -8.54 -5.48 4.03
C LYS A 188 -7.54 -6.02 5.03
N ILE A 189 -6.63 -5.16 5.49
CA ILE A 189 -5.59 -5.49 6.46
C ILE A 189 -5.87 -4.66 7.71
N TYR A 190 -6.01 -5.31 8.86
CA TYR A 190 -6.17 -4.62 10.16
C TYR A 190 -4.82 -4.39 10.82
N ASN A 191 -4.63 -3.18 11.35
CA ASN A 191 -3.34 -2.73 11.87
C ASN A 191 -3.25 -2.83 13.40
#